data_bd78fac6bc9259b7d48f7503b48877fa
#
_entry.id   bd78fac6bc9259b7d48f7503b48877fa
#
_cell.length_a   1.000
_cell.length_b   1.000
_cell.length_c   1.000
_cell.angle_alpha   90.00
_cell.angle_beta   90.00
_cell.angle_gamma   90.00
#
_symmetry.space_group_name_H-M   'P 1'
#
loop_
_entity.id
_entity.type
_entity.pdbx_description
1 polymer ?
#
loop_
_entity_poly.entity_id
_entity_poly.type
_entity_poly.pdbx_seq_one_letter_code
_entity_poly.pdbx_strand_id
1 'polypeptide(L)'
;MILGYYKSVFKTLGMLMMVFSFSMVIPFIVSALESDVLTASSFMASFFFTLIVGLAFWLPSRGDSSDIRLHEGFLIVALFWVILALFGSIPFFMLPDNSISLTDAIFESTSGLTTTGATILTGLDDLPKGLLFYRSQLQWLGGLGIIVLAVAVMPLLGVGGMQLYRAESGTGIQDSKFTPRQTETAKSLARIYLALTFLCALGYLVAGMSLFDAICHAMTTTAIGGFSTHDASFSYFEGLPGVFMISSLFMFLAGIN
;
A
#
# COMPACT_ATOMS: atom_id res chain seq x y z
N MET A 1 18.48 -27.26 0.28
CA MET A 1 17.42 -27.93 1.06
C MET A 1 16.38 -26.95 1.62
N ILE A 2 16.78 -25.76 2.13
CA ILE A 2 15.86 -24.76 2.69
C ILE A 2 14.92 -24.14 1.63
N LEU A 3 15.43 -23.83 0.43
CA LEU A 3 14.61 -23.31 -0.68
C LEU A 3 13.50 -24.27 -1.15
N GLY A 4 13.68 -25.57 -0.96
CA GLY A 4 12.65 -26.55 -1.33
C GLY A 4 11.45 -26.56 -0.39
N TYR A 5 11.66 -26.20 0.87
CA TYR A 5 10.64 -26.22 1.90
C TYR A 5 9.71 -25.00 1.85
N TYR A 6 10.23 -23.82 1.46
CA TYR A 6 9.49 -22.55 1.43
C TYR A 6 9.13 -22.07 0.01
N LYS A 7 9.00 -22.98 -0.96
CA LYS A 7 8.68 -22.62 -2.35
C LYS A 7 7.38 -21.82 -2.48
N SER A 8 6.34 -22.19 -1.73
CA SER A 8 5.06 -21.47 -1.68
C SER A 8 5.21 -20.03 -1.18
N VAL A 9 6.08 -19.80 -0.19
CA VAL A 9 6.40 -18.47 0.34
C VAL A 9 7.10 -17.63 -0.72
N PHE A 10 8.15 -18.14 -1.36
CA PHE A 10 8.88 -17.42 -2.41
C PHE A 10 8.01 -17.13 -3.62
N LYS A 11 7.16 -18.08 -4.04
CA LYS A 11 6.19 -17.89 -5.11
C LYS A 11 5.24 -16.73 -4.83
N THR A 12 4.67 -16.70 -3.62
CA THR A 12 3.70 -15.69 -3.23
C THR A 12 4.36 -14.32 -3.08
N LEU A 13 5.50 -14.23 -2.40
CA LEU A 13 6.25 -12.98 -2.24
C LEU A 13 6.71 -12.43 -3.61
N GLY A 14 7.22 -13.28 -4.49
CA GLY A 14 7.60 -12.88 -5.84
C GLY A 14 6.43 -12.31 -6.64
N MET A 15 5.25 -12.93 -6.55
CA MET A 15 4.04 -12.43 -7.19
C MET A 15 3.61 -11.07 -6.60
N LEU A 16 3.64 -10.91 -5.29
CA LEU A 16 3.30 -9.66 -4.61
C LEU A 16 4.28 -8.53 -4.99
N MET A 17 5.59 -8.82 -5.08
CA MET A 17 6.58 -7.86 -5.55
C MET A 17 6.35 -7.42 -7.00
N MET A 18 6.02 -8.37 -7.89
CA MET A 18 5.66 -8.04 -9.28
C MET A 18 4.44 -7.12 -9.34
N VAL A 19 3.40 -7.42 -8.58
CA VAL A 19 2.20 -6.55 -8.50
C VAL A 19 2.57 -5.18 -7.93
N PHE A 20 3.36 -5.14 -6.85
CA PHE A 20 3.79 -3.88 -6.25
C PHE A 20 4.63 -3.03 -7.20
N SER A 21 5.46 -3.63 -8.06
CA SER A 21 6.25 -2.85 -9.02
C SER A 21 5.37 -1.96 -9.92
N PHE A 22 4.18 -2.42 -10.31
CA PHE A 22 3.25 -1.61 -11.11
C PHE A 22 2.75 -0.35 -10.39
N SER A 23 2.84 -0.28 -9.07
CA SER A 23 2.51 0.95 -8.33
C SER A 23 3.42 2.12 -8.71
N MET A 24 4.64 1.85 -9.19
CA MET A 24 5.62 2.88 -9.58
C MET A 24 5.33 3.49 -10.96
N VAL A 25 4.39 2.91 -11.73
CA VAL A 25 4.04 3.39 -13.08
C VAL A 25 3.31 4.74 -13.00
N ILE A 26 2.41 4.93 -12.05
CA ILE A 26 1.65 6.19 -11.95
C ILE A 26 2.56 7.35 -11.54
N PRO A 27 3.40 7.26 -10.49
CA PRO A 27 4.39 8.29 -10.16
C PRO A 27 5.37 8.57 -11.31
N PHE A 28 5.78 7.55 -12.07
CA PHE A 28 6.55 7.74 -13.29
C PHE A 28 5.81 8.64 -14.29
N ILE A 29 4.54 8.36 -14.56
CA ILE A 29 3.73 9.18 -15.49
C ILE A 29 3.60 10.61 -14.96
N VAL A 30 3.35 10.81 -13.67
CA VAL A 30 3.26 12.14 -13.06
C VAL A 30 4.57 12.91 -13.23
N SER A 31 5.72 12.29 -12.95
CA SER A 31 7.04 12.92 -13.17
C SER A 31 7.30 13.24 -14.63
N ALA A 32 6.93 12.36 -15.54
CA ALA A 32 7.09 12.57 -17.00
C ALA A 32 6.24 13.75 -17.51
N LEU A 33 5.02 13.92 -17.01
CA LEU A 33 4.14 15.03 -17.35
C LEU A 33 4.68 16.37 -16.85
N GLU A 34 5.38 16.39 -15.72
CA GLU A 34 6.07 17.56 -15.17
C GLU A 34 7.45 17.81 -15.84
N SER A 35 7.83 16.99 -16.83
CA SER A 35 9.14 17.03 -17.51
C SER A 35 10.33 16.78 -16.57
N ASP A 36 10.12 16.18 -15.42
CA ASP A 36 11.16 15.78 -14.47
C ASP A 36 11.73 14.41 -14.87
N VAL A 37 12.69 14.44 -15.79
CA VAL A 37 13.32 13.22 -16.34
C VAL A 37 14.08 12.44 -15.28
N LEU A 38 14.68 13.10 -14.29
CA LEU A 38 15.49 12.45 -13.25
C LEU A 38 14.60 11.62 -12.32
N THR A 39 13.56 12.22 -11.76
CA THR A 39 12.61 11.50 -10.91
C THR A 39 11.85 10.41 -11.69
N ALA A 40 11.48 10.69 -12.94
CA ALA A 40 10.87 9.68 -13.80
C ALA A 40 11.80 8.46 -14.01
N SER A 41 13.09 8.70 -14.28
CA SER A 41 14.06 7.61 -14.45
C SER A 41 14.25 6.78 -13.17
N SER A 42 14.20 7.41 -12.00
CA SER A 42 14.27 6.73 -10.70
C SER A 42 13.08 5.79 -10.50
N PHE A 43 11.86 6.20 -10.83
CA PHE A 43 10.69 5.32 -10.79
C PHE A 43 10.77 4.17 -11.80
N MET A 44 11.25 4.44 -13.00
CA MET A 44 11.41 3.40 -14.03
C MET A 44 12.45 2.35 -13.61
N ALA A 45 13.59 2.80 -13.08
CA ALA A 45 14.63 1.90 -12.57
C ALA A 45 14.11 1.07 -11.39
N SER A 46 13.38 1.69 -10.45
CA SER A 46 12.76 1.01 -9.30
C SER A 46 11.72 -0.02 -9.74
N PHE A 47 10.90 0.30 -10.75
CA PHE A 47 9.96 -0.63 -11.37
C PHE A 47 10.65 -1.88 -11.88
N PHE A 48 11.65 -1.72 -12.76
CA PHE A 48 12.34 -2.86 -13.35
C PHE A 48 13.12 -3.67 -12.30
N PHE A 49 13.78 -3.00 -11.36
CA PHE A 49 14.52 -3.70 -10.30
C PHE A 49 13.58 -4.56 -9.45
N THR A 50 12.47 -3.99 -8.98
CA THR A 50 11.47 -4.72 -8.17
C THR A 50 10.83 -5.85 -8.96
N LEU A 51 10.52 -5.62 -10.25
CA LEU A 51 9.97 -6.64 -11.14
C LEU A 51 10.93 -7.81 -11.36
N ILE A 52 12.21 -7.52 -11.65
CA ILE A 52 13.24 -8.55 -11.87
C ILE A 52 13.44 -9.38 -10.61
N VAL A 53 13.55 -8.77 -9.43
CA VAL A 53 13.69 -9.51 -8.17
C VAL A 53 12.43 -10.34 -7.88
N GLY A 54 11.24 -9.79 -8.12
CA GLY A 54 9.98 -10.51 -8.00
C GLY A 54 9.94 -11.74 -8.93
N LEU A 55 10.37 -11.59 -10.18
CA LEU A 55 10.49 -12.69 -11.14
C LEU A 55 11.52 -13.73 -10.68
N ALA A 56 12.67 -13.30 -10.14
CA ALA A 56 13.70 -14.20 -9.64
C ALA A 56 13.21 -15.07 -8.47
N PHE A 57 12.29 -14.55 -7.65
CA PHE A 57 11.64 -15.32 -6.58
C PHE A 57 10.55 -16.24 -7.11
N TRP A 58 9.78 -15.78 -8.07
CA TRP A 58 8.63 -16.51 -8.61
C TRP A 58 9.04 -17.65 -9.57
N LEU A 59 9.99 -17.41 -10.50
CA LEU A 59 10.35 -18.36 -11.56
C LEU A 59 10.78 -19.75 -11.05
N PRO A 60 11.67 -19.87 -10.03
CA PRO A 60 12.08 -21.17 -9.51
C PRO A 60 10.96 -21.90 -8.75
N SER A 61 9.95 -21.14 -8.30
CA SER A 61 8.87 -21.64 -7.43
C SER A 61 7.53 -21.79 -8.17
N ARG A 62 7.45 -21.42 -9.46
CA ARG A 62 6.19 -21.38 -10.25
C ARG A 62 5.48 -22.74 -10.35
N GLY A 63 6.23 -23.84 -10.36
CA GLY A 63 5.69 -25.20 -10.47
C GLY A 63 5.19 -25.78 -9.15
N ASP A 64 5.32 -25.05 -8.05
CA ASP A 64 4.84 -25.53 -6.75
C ASP A 64 3.31 -25.35 -6.66
N SER A 65 2.62 -26.45 -6.40
CA SER A 65 1.16 -26.52 -6.18
C SER A 65 0.80 -26.85 -4.74
N SER A 66 1.78 -26.80 -3.82
CA SER A 66 1.52 -27.08 -2.39
C SER A 66 0.63 -26.01 -1.79
N ASP A 67 -0.29 -26.45 -0.93
CA ASP A 67 -1.14 -25.52 -0.16
C ASP A 67 -0.30 -24.79 0.88
N ILE A 68 -0.57 -23.50 1.06
CA ILE A 68 0.10 -22.64 2.05
C ILE A 68 -0.31 -23.11 3.45
N ARG A 69 0.66 -23.47 4.27
CA ARG A 69 0.42 -23.83 5.68
C ARG A 69 0.20 -22.58 6.53
N LEU A 70 -0.47 -22.72 7.67
CA LEU A 70 -0.80 -21.60 8.55
C LEU A 70 0.44 -20.76 8.93
N HIS A 71 1.53 -21.41 9.34
CA HIS A 71 2.78 -20.69 9.69
C HIS A 71 3.45 -20.02 8.50
N GLU A 72 3.33 -20.58 7.29
CA GLU A 72 3.80 -19.95 6.05
C GLU A 72 2.98 -18.70 5.71
N GLY A 73 1.67 -18.73 5.98
CA GLY A 73 0.81 -17.56 5.84
C GLY A 73 1.25 -16.38 6.72
N PHE A 74 1.56 -16.64 8.01
CA PHE A 74 2.11 -15.61 8.90
C PHE A 74 3.47 -15.09 8.42
N LEU A 75 4.34 -15.99 7.96
CA LEU A 75 5.64 -15.61 7.44
C LEU A 75 5.52 -14.75 6.18
N ILE A 76 4.62 -15.10 5.25
CA ILE A 76 4.33 -14.30 4.05
C ILE A 76 3.90 -12.89 4.45
N VAL A 77 2.98 -12.76 5.40
CA VAL A 77 2.48 -11.47 5.87
C VAL A 77 3.60 -10.61 6.46
N ALA A 78 4.39 -11.18 7.37
CA ALA A 78 5.50 -10.44 8.00
C ALA A 78 6.56 -10.01 6.98
N LEU A 79 6.96 -10.93 6.09
CA LEU A 79 7.93 -10.65 5.03
C LEU A 79 7.38 -9.67 3.98
N PHE A 80 6.09 -9.71 3.68
CA PHE A 80 5.42 -8.79 2.77
C PHE A 80 5.65 -7.33 3.19
N TRP A 81 5.34 -6.97 4.43
CA TRP A 81 5.55 -5.62 4.94
C TRP A 81 7.01 -5.18 4.89
N VAL A 82 7.93 -6.06 5.31
CA VAL A 82 9.38 -5.76 5.29
C VAL A 82 9.89 -5.58 3.86
N ILE A 83 9.54 -6.49 2.95
CA ILE A 83 9.99 -6.46 1.56
C ILE A 83 9.41 -5.24 0.84
N LEU A 84 8.11 -4.96 0.99
CA LEU A 84 7.51 -3.79 0.34
C LEU A 84 8.08 -2.48 0.87
N ALA A 85 8.38 -2.38 2.17
CA ALA A 85 9.03 -1.20 2.72
C ALA A 85 10.43 -1.00 2.13
N LEU A 86 11.22 -2.07 2.01
CA LEU A 86 12.56 -2.03 1.42
C LEU A 86 12.53 -1.67 -0.06
N PHE A 87 11.68 -2.32 -0.85
CA PHE A 87 11.58 -2.03 -2.29
C PHE A 87 10.87 -0.70 -2.57
N GLY A 88 9.92 -0.33 -1.74
CA GLY A 88 9.25 0.97 -1.78
C GLY A 88 10.18 2.15 -1.43
N SER A 89 11.30 1.90 -0.76
CA SER A 89 12.29 2.95 -0.45
C SER A 89 13.19 3.31 -1.63
N ILE A 90 13.27 2.46 -2.66
CA ILE A 90 14.20 2.65 -3.78
C ILE A 90 13.99 3.98 -4.52
N PRO A 91 12.75 4.40 -4.87
CA PRO A 91 12.55 5.69 -5.53
C PRO A 91 13.03 6.89 -4.69
N PHE A 92 12.88 6.84 -3.37
CA PHE A 92 13.37 7.89 -2.47
C PHE A 92 14.90 7.93 -2.44
N PHE A 93 15.53 6.78 -2.34
CA PHE A 93 17.00 6.67 -2.31
C PHE A 93 17.66 7.07 -3.63
N MET A 94 16.96 6.88 -4.76
CA MET A 94 17.46 7.21 -6.09
C MET A 94 17.21 8.66 -6.52
N LEU A 95 16.77 9.53 -5.60
CA LEU A 95 16.64 10.95 -5.91
C LEU A 95 17.98 11.58 -6.29
N PRO A 96 18.00 12.52 -7.27
CA PRO A 96 19.21 12.96 -7.93
C PRO A 96 20.28 13.57 -7.01
N ASP A 97 19.91 14.24 -5.95
CA ASP A 97 20.83 15.03 -5.13
C ASP A 97 21.45 14.27 -3.95
N ASN A 98 21.27 12.94 -3.87
CA ASN A 98 21.67 12.14 -2.69
C ASN A 98 21.20 12.78 -1.35
N SER A 99 20.13 13.55 -1.40
CA SER A 99 19.61 14.32 -0.28
C SER A 99 19.02 13.43 0.82
N ILE A 100 18.69 12.18 0.48
CA ILE A 100 18.03 11.22 1.38
C ILE A 100 18.95 10.03 1.60
N SER A 101 19.29 9.74 2.88
CA SER A 101 20.04 8.54 3.23
C SER A 101 19.20 7.27 3.00
N LEU A 102 19.87 6.11 2.88
CA LEU A 102 19.14 4.83 2.77
C LEU A 102 18.23 4.58 3.97
N THR A 103 18.68 4.95 5.17
CA THR A 103 17.88 4.81 6.39
C THR A 103 16.62 5.68 6.33
N ASP A 104 16.77 6.91 5.86
CA ASP A 104 15.66 7.85 5.72
C ASP A 104 14.67 7.40 4.65
N ALA A 105 15.17 6.89 3.52
CA ALA A 105 14.33 6.34 2.45
C ALA A 105 13.50 5.14 2.94
N ILE A 106 14.12 4.23 3.72
CA ILE A 106 13.43 3.09 4.33
C ILE A 106 12.40 3.59 5.37
N PHE A 107 12.74 4.59 6.17
CA PHE A 107 11.82 5.17 7.14
C PHE A 107 10.58 5.76 6.45
N GLU A 108 10.78 6.59 5.42
CA GLU A 108 9.69 7.24 4.68
C GLU A 108 8.76 6.21 4.00
N SER A 109 9.36 5.21 3.34
CA SER A 109 8.60 4.11 2.73
C SER A 109 7.83 3.29 3.75
N THR A 110 8.46 2.95 4.88
CA THR A 110 7.82 2.19 5.96
C THR A 110 6.66 2.98 6.56
N SER A 111 6.89 4.26 6.87
CA SER A 111 5.87 5.16 7.39
C SER A 111 4.69 5.32 6.42
N GLY A 112 4.97 5.42 5.13
CA GLY A 112 3.94 5.43 4.09
C GLY A 112 3.12 4.15 4.09
N LEU A 113 3.74 3.01 3.90
CA LEU A 113 3.06 1.71 3.80
C LEU A 113 2.31 1.30 5.08
N THR A 114 2.83 1.65 6.26
CA THR A 114 2.15 1.36 7.52
C THR A 114 1.10 2.41 7.90
N THR A 115 0.86 3.38 7.02
CA THR A 115 -0.05 4.51 7.26
C THR A 115 0.25 5.31 8.54
N THR A 116 1.53 5.32 8.98
CA THR A 116 1.96 6.00 10.19
C THR A 116 1.98 7.52 10.03
N GLY A 117 2.36 8.03 8.86
CA GLY A 117 2.38 9.45 8.55
C GLY A 117 3.54 10.25 9.14
N ALA A 118 4.47 9.61 9.84
CA ALA A 118 5.71 10.25 10.26
C ALA A 118 6.63 10.49 9.06
N THR A 119 7.17 11.68 8.91
CA THR A 119 8.06 12.03 7.80
C THR A 119 9.35 12.66 8.29
N ILE A 120 10.44 12.37 7.59
CA ILE A 120 11.74 13.03 7.76
C ILE A 120 11.98 14.05 6.65
N LEU A 121 11.11 14.06 5.61
CA LEU A 121 11.24 14.99 4.49
C LEU A 121 10.75 16.38 4.89
N THR A 122 11.50 17.37 4.48
CA THR A 122 11.21 18.81 4.63
C THR A 122 11.34 19.49 3.27
N GLY A 123 10.73 20.66 3.10
CA GLY A 123 10.71 21.35 1.81
C GLY A 123 9.80 20.65 0.80
N LEU A 124 8.67 20.10 1.27
CA LEU A 124 7.75 19.32 0.46
C LEU A 124 7.21 20.13 -0.73
N ASP A 125 7.06 21.44 -0.56
CA ASP A 125 6.55 22.35 -1.58
C ASP A 125 7.48 22.44 -2.81
N ASP A 126 8.77 22.13 -2.64
CA ASP A 126 9.80 22.14 -3.69
C ASP A 126 10.11 20.73 -4.23
N LEU A 127 9.54 19.68 -3.64
CA LEU A 127 9.80 18.31 -4.08
C LEU A 127 9.05 17.98 -5.39
N PRO A 128 9.62 17.06 -6.20
CA PRO A 128 8.97 16.57 -7.41
C PRO A 128 7.57 16.01 -7.16
N LYS A 129 6.58 16.44 -7.96
CA LYS A 129 5.18 15.98 -7.81
C LYS A 129 5.03 14.45 -7.89
N GLY A 130 5.83 13.78 -8.73
CA GLY A 130 5.82 12.31 -8.78
C GLY A 130 6.17 11.68 -7.44
N LEU A 131 7.13 12.27 -6.70
CA LEU A 131 7.52 11.79 -5.39
C LEU A 131 6.43 12.05 -4.34
N LEU A 132 5.83 13.25 -4.33
CA LEU A 132 4.70 13.59 -3.45
C LEU A 132 3.49 12.69 -3.70
N PHE A 133 3.21 12.41 -4.98
CA PHE A 133 2.16 11.44 -5.35
C PHE A 133 2.49 10.05 -4.82
N TYR A 134 3.74 9.60 -4.99
CA TYR A 134 4.18 8.27 -4.54
C TYR A 134 4.05 8.10 -3.03
N ARG A 135 4.40 9.10 -2.23
CA ARG A 135 4.20 9.13 -0.77
C ARG A 135 2.73 8.87 -0.41
N SER A 136 1.83 9.63 -1.02
CA SER A 136 0.38 9.50 -0.82
C SER A 136 -0.13 8.14 -1.28
N GLN A 137 0.37 7.63 -2.40
CA GLN A 137 0.02 6.32 -2.94
C GLN A 137 0.49 5.17 -2.03
N LEU A 138 1.68 5.28 -1.40
CA LEU A 138 2.14 4.27 -0.44
C LEU A 138 1.18 4.14 0.73
N GLN A 139 0.71 5.25 1.30
CA GLN A 139 -0.30 5.23 2.36
C GLN A 139 -1.60 4.59 1.88
N TRP A 140 -2.05 4.96 0.70
CA TRP A 140 -3.27 4.41 0.12
C TRP A 140 -3.19 2.90 -0.12
N LEU A 141 -2.07 2.41 -0.65
CA LEU A 141 -1.80 0.98 -0.83
C LEU A 141 -1.68 0.25 0.52
N GLY A 142 -1.06 0.89 1.52
CA GLY A 142 -0.96 0.37 2.87
C GLY A 142 -2.33 0.19 3.54
N GLY A 143 -3.20 1.20 3.45
CA GLY A 143 -4.57 1.13 3.95
C GLY A 143 -5.39 0.03 3.28
N LEU A 144 -5.29 -0.11 1.95
CA LEU A 144 -5.91 -1.22 1.23
C LEU A 144 -5.29 -2.57 1.61
N GLY A 145 -3.96 -2.61 1.77
CA GLY A 145 -3.22 -3.81 2.13
C GLY A 145 -3.66 -4.39 3.47
N ILE A 146 -3.86 -3.55 4.50
CA ILE A 146 -4.30 -4.02 5.82
C ILE A 146 -5.75 -4.55 5.79
N ILE A 147 -6.62 -3.97 4.97
CA ILE A 147 -8.00 -4.45 4.78
C ILE A 147 -7.99 -5.86 4.18
N VAL A 148 -7.23 -6.05 3.10
CA VAL A 148 -7.11 -7.35 2.43
C VAL A 148 -6.49 -8.38 3.38
N LEU A 149 -5.46 -7.98 4.11
CA LEU A 149 -4.78 -8.83 5.08
C LEU A 149 -5.70 -9.26 6.22
N ALA A 150 -6.47 -8.34 6.80
CA ALA A 150 -7.41 -8.64 7.87
C ALA A 150 -8.43 -9.68 7.42
N VAL A 151 -9.02 -9.51 6.23
CA VAL A 151 -9.98 -10.48 5.67
C VAL A 151 -9.32 -11.84 5.38
N ALA A 152 -8.05 -11.84 4.97
CA ALA A 152 -7.31 -13.06 4.66
C ALA A 152 -6.86 -13.83 5.92
N VAL A 153 -6.40 -13.12 6.96
CA VAL A 153 -5.76 -13.72 8.14
C VAL A 153 -6.75 -14.00 9.27
N MET A 154 -7.75 -13.14 9.50
CA MET A 154 -8.73 -13.33 10.60
C MET A 154 -9.41 -14.72 10.59
N PRO A 155 -9.82 -15.29 9.47
CA PRO A 155 -10.39 -16.63 9.45
C PRO A 155 -9.39 -17.73 9.79
N LEU A 156 -8.10 -17.54 9.47
CA LEU A 156 -7.03 -18.48 9.81
C LEU A 156 -6.74 -18.48 11.32
N LEU A 157 -6.94 -17.35 12.00
CA LEU A 157 -6.78 -17.21 13.44
C LEU A 157 -7.95 -17.79 14.25
N GLY A 158 -9.04 -18.19 13.58
CA GLY A 158 -10.24 -18.70 14.26
C GLY A 158 -10.99 -17.62 15.06
N VAL A 159 -10.67 -16.35 14.86
CA VAL A 159 -11.38 -15.23 15.48
C VAL A 159 -12.74 -15.06 14.81
N GLY A 160 -13.82 -15.16 15.56
CA GLY A 160 -15.19 -15.01 15.03
C GLY A 160 -16.06 -16.27 15.09
N GLY A 161 -15.83 -17.18 16.03
CA GLY A 161 -16.74 -18.32 16.28
C GLY A 161 -16.53 -19.56 15.41
N MET A 162 -15.58 -19.54 14.48
CA MET A 162 -15.33 -20.66 13.58
C MET A 162 -14.70 -21.88 14.30
N GLN A 163 -14.04 -21.69 15.44
CA GLN A 163 -13.55 -22.79 16.26
C GLN A 163 -14.70 -23.56 16.93
N LEU A 164 -15.76 -22.87 17.37
CA LEU A 164 -16.96 -23.53 17.90
C LEU A 164 -17.69 -24.31 16.79
N TYR A 165 -17.82 -23.72 15.61
CA TYR A 165 -18.48 -24.39 14.48
C TYR A 165 -17.72 -25.63 13.99
N ARG A 166 -16.37 -25.60 13.99
CA ARG A 166 -15.53 -26.76 13.67
C ARG A 166 -15.61 -27.88 14.73
N ALA A 167 -15.74 -27.47 15.98
CA ALA A 167 -15.90 -28.44 17.08
C ALA A 167 -17.27 -29.16 17.06
N GLU A 168 -18.31 -28.45 16.62
CA GLU A 168 -19.68 -29.02 16.55
C GLU A 168 -19.95 -29.79 15.26
N SER A 169 -19.30 -29.46 14.14
CA SER A 169 -19.63 -30.09 12.85
C SER A 169 -18.87 -31.37 12.54
N GLY A 170 -17.87 -31.77 13.34
CA GLY A 170 -17.20 -33.10 13.26
C GLY A 170 -16.65 -33.50 11.87
N THR A 171 -16.77 -32.65 10.88
CA THR A 171 -16.32 -32.91 9.51
C THR A 171 -14.98 -32.25 9.29
N GLY A 172 -13.95 -33.08 9.21
CA GLY A 172 -12.59 -32.63 8.84
C GLY A 172 -12.51 -32.11 7.42
N ILE A 173 -13.11 -30.96 7.16
CA ILE A 173 -12.95 -30.27 5.88
C ILE A 173 -11.64 -29.45 5.96
N GLN A 174 -10.59 -30.06 5.46
CA GLN A 174 -9.33 -29.43 5.09
C GLN A 174 -9.55 -28.61 3.79
N ASP A 175 -10.22 -27.48 3.86
CA ASP A 175 -10.21 -26.52 2.75
C ASP A 175 -9.56 -25.23 3.21
N SER A 176 -8.24 -25.14 2.98
CA SER A 176 -7.40 -23.96 3.12
C SER A 176 -7.59 -22.93 1.99
N LYS A 177 -8.58 -23.14 1.15
CA LYS A 177 -8.95 -22.17 0.10
C LYS A 177 -9.82 -21.07 0.71
N PHE A 178 -9.53 -19.82 0.38
CA PHE A 178 -10.41 -18.70 0.66
C PHE A 178 -11.84 -19.10 0.35
N THR A 179 -12.72 -19.08 1.34
CA THR A 179 -14.13 -19.32 1.03
C THR A 179 -14.64 -18.24 0.07
N PRO A 180 -15.55 -18.55 -0.85
CA PRO A 180 -16.15 -17.55 -1.76
C PRO A 180 -16.63 -16.31 -1.01
N ARG A 181 -17.14 -16.47 0.20
CA ARG A 181 -17.60 -15.39 1.09
C ARG A 181 -16.48 -14.44 1.51
N GLN A 182 -15.28 -14.94 1.80
CA GLN A 182 -14.12 -14.09 2.19
C GLN A 182 -13.63 -13.24 1.02
N THR A 183 -13.54 -13.85 -0.16
CA THR A 183 -13.16 -13.13 -1.38
C THR A 183 -14.17 -12.02 -1.72
N GLU A 184 -15.47 -12.29 -1.57
CA GLU A 184 -16.51 -11.27 -1.81
C GLU A 184 -16.48 -10.15 -0.76
N THR A 185 -16.17 -10.46 0.50
CA THR A 185 -15.98 -9.45 1.55
C THR A 185 -14.80 -8.55 1.23
N ALA A 186 -13.63 -9.11 0.86
CA ALA A 186 -12.45 -8.35 0.47
C ALA A 186 -12.73 -7.43 -0.73
N LYS A 187 -13.41 -7.95 -1.76
CA LYS A 187 -13.80 -7.16 -2.93
C LYS A 187 -14.78 -6.03 -2.57
N SER A 188 -15.70 -6.30 -1.65
CA SER A 188 -16.67 -5.29 -1.20
C SER A 188 -16.00 -4.16 -0.44
N LEU A 189 -15.08 -4.50 0.49
CA LEU A 189 -14.29 -3.52 1.23
C LEU A 189 -13.40 -2.69 0.30
N ALA A 190 -12.73 -3.34 -0.65
CA ALA A 190 -11.91 -2.63 -1.65
C ALA A 190 -12.76 -1.66 -2.49
N ARG A 191 -13.98 -2.06 -2.92
CA ARG A 191 -14.89 -1.17 -3.65
C ARG A 191 -15.33 0.02 -2.81
N ILE A 192 -15.65 -0.19 -1.54
CA ILE A 192 -16.01 0.89 -0.60
C ILE A 192 -14.81 1.84 -0.42
N TYR A 193 -13.61 1.31 -0.23
CA TYR A 193 -12.39 2.11 -0.08
C TYR A 193 -12.12 2.98 -1.31
N LEU A 194 -12.25 2.41 -2.52
CA LEU A 194 -12.14 3.14 -3.78
C LEU A 194 -13.21 4.23 -3.91
N ALA A 195 -14.47 3.91 -3.58
CA ALA A 195 -15.57 4.87 -3.63
C ALA A 195 -15.37 6.03 -2.64
N LEU A 196 -14.93 5.73 -1.40
CA LEU A 196 -14.61 6.75 -0.41
C LEU A 196 -13.47 7.65 -0.88
N THR A 197 -12.41 7.08 -1.45
CA THR A 197 -11.28 7.86 -2.00
C THR A 197 -11.77 8.81 -3.11
N PHE A 198 -12.57 8.30 -4.04
CA PHE A 198 -13.09 9.10 -5.14
C PHE A 198 -14.01 10.23 -4.64
N LEU A 199 -14.94 9.94 -3.74
CA LEU A 199 -15.84 10.94 -3.17
C LEU A 199 -15.08 11.97 -2.33
N CYS A 200 -14.06 11.57 -1.59
CA CYS A 200 -13.19 12.45 -0.84
C CYS A 200 -12.44 13.42 -1.78
N ALA A 201 -11.87 12.91 -2.88
CA ALA A 201 -11.20 13.73 -3.88
C ALA A 201 -12.16 14.75 -4.52
N LEU A 202 -13.38 14.34 -4.86
CA LEU A 202 -14.42 15.26 -5.35
C LEU A 202 -14.76 16.33 -4.30
N GLY A 203 -14.88 15.94 -3.04
CA GLY A 203 -15.13 16.89 -1.94
C GLY A 203 -14.03 17.94 -1.85
N TYR A 204 -12.76 17.53 -1.90
CA TYR A 204 -11.62 18.46 -1.87
C TYR A 204 -11.57 19.38 -3.09
N LEU A 205 -11.88 18.86 -4.29
CA LEU A 205 -11.98 19.69 -5.50
C LEU A 205 -13.08 20.76 -5.37
N VAL A 206 -14.25 20.39 -4.87
CA VAL A 206 -15.37 21.32 -4.63
C VAL A 206 -15.00 22.36 -3.56
N ALA A 207 -14.20 21.98 -2.56
CA ALA A 207 -13.69 22.90 -1.55
C ALA A 207 -12.60 23.85 -2.07
N GLY A 208 -12.07 23.65 -3.29
CA GLY A 208 -11.12 24.53 -3.96
C GLY A 208 -9.67 24.08 -3.95
N MET A 209 -9.37 22.85 -3.56
CA MET A 209 -8.02 22.26 -3.73
C MET A 209 -7.68 22.09 -5.21
N SER A 210 -6.38 22.13 -5.54
CA SER A 210 -5.89 21.73 -6.86
C SER A 210 -6.23 20.25 -7.13
N LEU A 211 -6.33 19.85 -8.39
CA LEU A 211 -6.58 18.44 -8.74
C LEU A 211 -5.51 17.52 -8.16
N PHE A 212 -4.26 17.95 -8.19
CA PHE A 212 -3.14 17.18 -7.66
C PHE A 212 -3.27 16.99 -6.14
N ASP A 213 -3.48 18.08 -5.40
CA ASP A 213 -3.62 18.04 -3.94
C ASP A 213 -4.86 17.25 -3.53
N ALA A 214 -5.98 17.44 -4.23
CA ALA A 214 -7.22 16.73 -3.94
C ALA A 214 -7.05 15.20 -4.06
N ILE A 215 -6.35 14.71 -5.09
CA ILE A 215 -6.07 13.29 -5.26
C ILE A 215 -5.12 12.78 -4.17
N CYS A 216 -3.99 13.48 -3.94
CA CYS A 216 -3.02 13.08 -2.94
C CYS A 216 -3.63 13.06 -1.53
N HIS A 217 -4.32 14.12 -1.12
CA HIS A 217 -4.95 14.19 0.19
C HIS A 217 -6.14 13.25 0.33
N ALA A 218 -6.89 12.94 -0.72
CA ALA A 218 -7.93 11.92 -0.65
C ALA A 218 -7.37 10.54 -0.38
N MET A 219 -6.25 10.19 -1.01
CA MET A 219 -5.55 8.93 -0.75
C MET A 219 -5.09 8.83 0.72
N THR A 220 -4.47 9.89 1.25
CA THR A 220 -3.96 9.90 2.62
C THR A 220 -5.06 10.01 3.66
N THR A 221 -6.15 10.73 3.37
CA THR A 221 -7.33 10.86 4.25
C THR A 221 -8.07 9.53 4.40
N THR A 222 -8.34 8.83 3.29
CA THR A 222 -9.03 7.53 3.34
C THR A 222 -8.17 6.43 3.93
N ALA A 223 -6.86 6.53 3.82
CA ALA A 223 -5.90 5.65 4.51
C ALA A 223 -5.69 6.04 5.99
N ILE A 224 -6.19 7.20 6.42
CA ILE A 224 -5.94 7.78 7.75
C ILE A 224 -4.44 7.92 8.03
N GLY A 225 -3.66 8.23 6.96
CA GLY A 225 -2.21 8.17 6.98
C GLY A 225 -1.51 9.50 7.34
N GLY A 226 -2.04 10.63 6.89
CA GLY A 226 -1.59 11.98 7.28
C GLY A 226 -0.44 12.57 6.48
N PHE A 227 0.10 11.91 5.45
CA PHE A 227 1.05 12.56 4.55
C PHE A 227 0.38 13.69 3.77
N SER A 228 1.11 14.77 3.57
CA SER A 228 0.69 15.94 2.81
C SER A 228 1.65 16.22 1.65
N THR A 229 1.20 17.02 0.70
CA THR A 229 1.99 17.59 -0.39
C THR A 229 2.68 18.89 0.01
N HIS A 230 2.38 19.44 1.20
CA HIS A 230 2.89 20.70 1.72
C HIS A 230 3.49 20.55 3.11
N ASP A 231 4.55 21.31 3.41
CA ASP A 231 5.17 21.30 4.76
C ASP A 231 4.21 21.77 5.84
N ALA A 232 3.37 22.76 5.54
CA ALA A 232 2.33 23.23 6.45
C ALA A 232 1.18 22.23 6.61
N SER A 233 1.21 21.09 5.91
CA SER A 233 0.15 20.06 5.94
C SER A 233 -1.23 20.67 5.66
N PHE A 234 -2.27 20.29 6.40
CA PHE A 234 -3.61 20.85 6.21
C PHE A 234 -3.71 22.34 6.49
N SER A 235 -2.79 22.94 7.26
CA SER A 235 -2.78 24.39 7.49
C SER A 235 -2.55 25.19 6.21
N TYR A 236 -1.92 24.60 5.18
CA TYR A 236 -1.81 25.20 3.86
C TYR A 236 -3.18 25.57 3.25
N PHE A 237 -4.21 24.81 3.59
CA PHE A 237 -5.57 24.97 3.09
C PHE A 237 -6.50 25.72 4.06
N GLU A 238 -5.95 26.45 5.05
CA GLU A 238 -6.75 27.17 6.06
C GLU A 238 -7.73 28.18 5.41
N GLY A 239 -7.36 28.76 4.27
CA GLY A 239 -8.23 29.66 3.50
C GLY A 239 -9.36 28.99 2.73
N LEU A 240 -9.43 27.66 2.66
CA LEU A 240 -10.44 26.92 1.90
C LEU A 240 -11.54 26.38 2.82
N PRO A 241 -12.76 26.94 2.71
CA PRO A 241 -13.86 26.52 3.58
C PRO A 241 -14.25 25.05 3.31
N GLY A 242 -14.36 24.27 4.36
CA GLY A 242 -14.85 22.89 4.29
C GLY A 242 -13.78 21.81 4.20
N VAL A 243 -12.52 22.11 3.87
CA VAL A 243 -11.44 21.11 3.76
C VAL A 243 -11.28 20.31 5.05
N PHE A 244 -11.22 20.96 6.20
CA PHE A 244 -11.10 20.31 7.50
C PHE A 244 -12.33 19.44 7.84
N MET A 245 -13.52 19.91 7.45
CA MET A 245 -14.75 19.17 7.68
C MET A 245 -14.84 17.93 6.81
N ILE A 246 -14.42 18.04 5.53
CA ILE A 246 -14.35 16.94 4.60
C ILE A 246 -13.33 15.90 5.10
N SER A 247 -12.12 16.33 5.49
CA SER A 247 -11.10 15.40 5.99
C SER A 247 -11.59 14.65 7.22
N SER A 248 -12.17 15.35 8.20
CA SER A 248 -12.70 14.74 9.42
C SER A 248 -13.82 13.74 9.13
N LEU A 249 -14.74 14.09 8.24
CA LEU A 249 -15.84 13.21 7.83
C LEU A 249 -15.32 11.93 7.17
N PHE A 250 -14.41 12.05 6.20
CA PHE A 250 -13.91 10.88 5.47
C PHE A 250 -12.97 10.02 6.31
N MET A 251 -12.16 10.60 7.21
CA MET A 251 -11.40 9.83 8.20
C MET A 251 -12.33 9.04 9.13
N PHE A 252 -13.42 9.69 9.60
CA PHE A 252 -14.41 9.01 10.43
C PHE A 252 -15.08 7.86 9.67
N LEU A 253 -15.53 8.09 8.43
CA LEU A 253 -16.15 7.06 7.60
C LEU A 253 -15.18 5.91 7.27
N ALA A 254 -13.92 6.21 7.01
CA ALA A 254 -12.90 5.19 6.76
C ALA A 254 -12.55 4.36 8.01
N GLY A 255 -12.72 4.91 9.21
CA GLY A 255 -12.49 4.22 10.49
C GLY A 255 -13.68 3.40 10.98
N ILE A 256 -14.87 3.52 10.38
CA ILE A 256 -16.04 2.71 10.75
C ILE A 256 -15.87 1.29 10.17
N ASN A 257 -15.96 0.30 11.06
CA ASN A 257 -15.89 -1.10 10.69
C ASN A 257 -17.28 -1.63 10.22
#